data_fb1e60f625dbd3e78c8f4bdd57e6a083
#
_entry.id   fb1e60f625dbd3e78c8f4bdd57e6a083
#
_cell.length_a   1.000
_cell.length_b   1.000
_cell.length_c   1.000
_cell.angle_alpha   90.00
_cell.angle_beta   90.00
_cell.angle_gamma   90.00
#
_symmetry.space_group_name_H-M   'P 1'
#
loop_
_entity.id
_entity.type
_entity.pdbx_description
1 polymer ?
#
loop_
_entity_poly.entity_id
_entity_poly.type
_entity_poly.pdbx_seq_one_letter_code
_entity_poly.pdbx_strand_id
1 'polypeptide(L)'
;LCQGICVVSHLSKIENNRVEASPEIIEELFKKLGIRYYNDSGFLNRNQEKIDKFFTNLNFYRETNYILAEMSKDRDKLLNSPLIIDYLRLGGFASRDQANIERLSELQIYMNNYQGWFYLLQAQSISKEKESINRELVMKSHGFLRNSFSLFVLMQLELNHGNFNKVIELGPEIINLALIEGNAMAIAKVNLLMGNAYAAQN
;
A
#
# COMPACT_ATOMS: atom_id res chain seq x y z
N LEU A 1 25.72 4.84 18.29
CA LEU A 1 24.84 3.69 18.15
C LEU A 1 25.62 2.42 17.77
N CYS A 2 26.42 2.42 16.71
CA CYS A 2 27.07 1.24 16.14
C CYS A 2 28.35 0.75 16.89
N GLN A 3 28.84 1.45 17.92
CA GLN A 3 30.07 1.07 18.62
C GLN A 3 29.98 -0.36 19.21
N GLY A 4 30.88 -1.23 18.79
CA GLY A 4 30.87 -2.64 19.18
C GLY A 4 29.97 -3.58 18.35
N ILE A 5 29.21 -3.02 17.37
CA ILE A 5 28.30 -3.78 16.51
C ILE A 5 28.82 -3.77 15.07
N CYS A 6 29.05 -2.58 14.51
CA CYS A 6 29.58 -2.42 13.15
C CYS A 6 30.32 -1.09 13.03
N VAL A 7 31.03 -0.88 11.93
CA VAL A 7 31.69 0.41 11.65
C VAL A 7 30.67 1.45 11.18
N VAL A 8 30.91 2.73 11.45
CA VAL A 8 29.98 3.84 11.10
C VAL A 8 29.63 3.86 9.61
N SER A 9 30.61 3.59 8.75
CA SER A 9 30.37 3.53 7.29
C SER A 9 29.45 2.39 6.87
N HIS A 10 29.43 1.27 7.61
CA HIS A 10 28.53 0.15 7.35
C HIS A 10 27.10 0.52 7.80
N LEU A 11 26.96 1.10 9.00
CA LEU A 11 25.65 1.60 9.48
C LEU A 11 25.06 2.60 8.48
N SER A 12 25.86 3.57 8.01
CA SER A 12 25.40 4.54 7.01
C SER A 12 24.94 3.91 5.70
N LYS A 13 25.57 2.81 5.25
CA LYS A 13 25.12 2.06 4.07
C LYS A 13 23.78 1.35 4.32
N ILE A 14 23.59 0.79 5.52
CA ILE A 14 22.33 0.16 5.94
C ILE A 14 21.21 1.22 5.97
N GLU A 15 21.44 2.35 6.65
CA GLU A 15 20.48 3.45 6.78
C GLU A 15 20.08 4.07 5.42
N ASN A 16 20.93 3.97 4.41
CA ASN A 16 20.65 4.42 3.05
C ASN A 16 20.19 3.30 2.11
N ASN A 17 19.84 2.13 2.64
CA ASN A 17 19.41 0.94 1.90
C ASN A 17 20.39 0.51 0.77
N ARG A 18 21.68 0.71 1.00
CA ARG A 18 22.74 0.32 0.06
C ARG A 18 23.31 -1.07 0.34
N VAL A 19 23.09 -1.56 1.55
CA VAL A 19 23.52 -2.89 2.01
C VAL A 19 22.44 -3.41 2.96
N GLU A 20 22.06 -4.65 2.79
CA GLU A 20 21.16 -5.34 3.72
C GLU A 20 21.91 -5.68 5.02
N ALA A 21 21.32 -5.38 6.16
CA ALA A 21 21.89 -5.73 7.46
C ALA A 21 21.58 -7.18 7.80
N SER A 22 22.57 -7.88 8.38
CA SER A 22 22.27 -9.22 8.93
C SER A 22 21.31 -9.14 10.12
N PRO A 23 20.52 -10.19 10.37
CA PRO A 23 19.60 -10.23 11.52
C PRO A 23 20.30 -9.90 12.86
N GLU A 24 21.53 -10.38 13.05
CA GLU A 24 22.31 -10.18 14.25
C GLU A 24 22.65 -8.69 14.45
N ILE A 25 23.03 -7.99 13.38
CA ILE A 25 23.30 -6.53 13.43
C ILE A 25 22.04 -5.79 13.80
N ILE A 26 20.90 -6.14 13.21
CA ILE A 26 19.62 -5.50 13.51
C ILE A 26 19.25 -5.71 14.99
N GLU A 27 19.32 -6.93 15.48
CA GLU A 27 19.00 -7.27 16.87
C GLU A 27 19.89 -6.50 17.87
N GLU A 28 21.20 -6.44 17.63
CA GLU A 28 22.13 -5.70 18.51
C GLU A 28 21.90 -4.19 18.47
N LEU A 29 21.54 -3.61 17.30
CA LEU A 29 21.17 -2.20 17.18
C LEU A 29 19.91 -1.90 17.99
N PHE A 30 18.86 -2.70 17.82
CA PHE A 30 17.60 -2.56 18.57
C PHE A 30 17.83 -2.71 20.09
N LYS A 31 18.61 -3.71 20.52
CA LYS A 31 18.99 -3.91 21.90
C LYS A 31 19.73 -2.70 22.48
N LYS A 32 20.63 -2.09 21.71
CA LYS A 32 21.37 -0.88 22.14
C LYS A 32 20.47 0.35 22.25
N LEU A 33 19.37 0.40 21.50
CA LEU A 33 18.34 1.41 21.61
C LEU A 33 17.37 1.16 22.78
N GLY A 34 17.49 0.01 23.48
CA GLY A 34 16.54 -0.42 24.50
C GLY A 34 15.17 -0.83 23.93
N ILE A 35 15.11 -1.14 22.65
CA ILE A 35 13.89 -1.53 21.92
C ILE A 35 13.95 -3.03 21.65
N ARG A 36 12.86 -3.74 21.91
CA ARG A 36 12.74 -5.14 21.56
C ARG A 36 12.40 -5.28 20.08
N TYR A 37 13.24 -6.01 19.34
CA TYR A 37 12.99 -6.40 17.96
C TYR A 37 12.22 -7.73 17.90
N TYR A 38 11.19 -7.81 17.06
CA TYR A 38 10.31 -8.97 16.94
C TYR A 38 10.49 -9.63 15.58
N ASN A 39 11.32 -10.66 15.52
CA ASN A 39 11.63 -11.43 14.32
C ASN A 39 11.28 -12.94 14.44
N ASP A 40 10.47 -13.32 15.44
CA ASP A 40 10.00 -14.70 15.59
C ASP A 40 9.23 -15.14 14.34
N SER A 41 9.66 -16.24 13.72
CA SER A 41 9.12 -16.72 12.45
C SER A 41 7.62 -17.06 12.53
N GLY A 42 7.16 -17.60 13.66
CA GLY A 42 5.74 -17.91 13.86
C GLY A 42 4.89 -16.63 13.95
N PHE A 43 5.42 -15.58 14.61
CA PHE A 43 4.77 -14.28 14.67
C PHE A 43 4.74 -13.63 13.28
N LEU A 44 5.86 -13.63 12.58
CA LEU A 44 5.96 -13.01 11.25
C LEU A 44 5.04 -13.70 10.24
N ASN A 45 5.06 -15.03 10.15
CA ASN A 45 4.23 -15.78 9.18
C ASN A 45 2.74 -15.55 9.42
N ARG A 46 2.26 -15.64 10.67
CA ARG A 46 0.83 -15.39 10.98
C ARG A 46 0.38 -13.98 10.61
N ASN A 47 1.25 -12.99 10.80
CA ASN A 47 0.89 -11.61 10.44
C ASN A 47 1.05 -11.34 8.96
N GLN A 48 2.01 -11.98 8.26
CA GLN A 48 2.12 -11.92 6.81
C GLN A 48 0.85 -12.47 6.13
N GLU A 49 0.34 -13.63 6.57
CA GLU A 49 -0.92 -14.18 6.06
C GLU A 49 -2.11 -13.20 6.21
N LYS A 50 -2.17 -12.46 7.32
CA LYS A 50 -3.20 -11.43 7.53
C LYS A 50 -3.02 -10.24 6.58
N ILE A 51 -1.78 -9.80 6.36
CA ILE A 51 -1.43 -8.74 5.43
C ILE A 51 -1.84 -9.12 4.01
N ASP A 52 -1.47 -10.31 3.57
CA ASP A 52 -1.81 -10.83 2.24
C ASP A 52 -3.32 -10.94 2.06
N LYS A 53 -4.03 -11.41 3.09
CA LYS A 53 -5.49 -11.47 3.12
C LYS A 53 -6.11 -10.07 3.04
N PHE A 54 -5.53 -9.07 3.72
CA PHE A 54 -6.00 -7.70 3.66
C PHE A 54 -5.93 -7.14 2.24
N PHE A 55 -4.79 -7.23 1.57
CA PHE A 55 -4.63 -6.71 0.21
C PHE A 55 -5.42 -7.50 -0.82
N THR A 56 -5.57 -8.82 -0.63
CA THR A 56 -6.50 -9.64 -1.43
C THR A 56 -7.94 -9.15 -1.26
N ASN A 57 -8.40 -8.97 -0.03
CA ASN A 57 -9.75 -8.46 0.24
C ASN A 57 -9.96 -7.07 -0.34
N LEU A 58 -8.98 -6.18 -0.22
CA LEU A 58 -9.02 -4.83 -0.79
C LEU A 58 -9.19 -4.88 -2.31
N ASN A 59 -8.39 -5.70 -3.00
CA ASN A 59 -8.48 -5.89 -4.44
C ASN A 59 -9.85 -6.42 -4.89
N PHE A 60 -10.46 -7.31 -4.09
CA PHE A 60 -11.78 -7.89 -4.36
C PHE A 60 -12.94 -7.13 -3.72
N TYR A 61 -12.72 -5.91 -3.20
CA TYR A 61 -13.73 -5.07 -2.55
C TYR A 61 -14.46 -5.75 -1.37
N ARG A 62 -13.74 -6.60 -0.65
CA ARG A 62 -14.25 -7.29 0.54
C ARG A 62 -13.90 -6.51 1.81
N GLU A 63 -14.59 -6.83 2.91
CA GLU A 63 -14.35 -6.24 4.23
C GLU A 63 -12.90 -6.46 4.72
N THR A 64 -12.26 -5.40 5.19
CA THR A 64 -10.86 -5.40 5.64
C THR A 64 -10.67 -4.90 7.08
N ASN A 65 -11.64 -4.17 7.65
CA ASN A 65 -11.49 -3.48 8.94
C ASN A 65 -11.21 -4.44 10.09
N TYR A 66 -11.81 -5.65 10.07
CA TYR A 66 -11.57 -6.65 11.10
C TYR A 66 -10.12 -7.13 11.15
N ILE A 67 -9.43 -7.17 10.00
CA ILE A 67 -8.02 -7.59 9.91
C ILE A 67 -7.14 -6.54 10.60
N LEU A 68 -7.36 -5.25 10.33
CA LEU A 68 -6.65 -4.17 11.00
C LEU A 68 -6.91 -4.20 12.51
N ALA A 69 -8.17 -4.35 12.93
CA ALA A 69 -8.54 -4.40 14.35
C ALA A 69 -7.85 -5.56 15.08
N GLU A 70 -7.70 -6.71 14.42
CA GLU A 70 -6.97 -7.85 14.98
C GLU A 70 -5.46 -7.57 15.08
N MET A 71 -4.85 -7.04 14.02
CA MET A 71 -3.42 -6.75 13.99
C MET A 71 -3.04 -5.61 14.94
N SER A 72 -3.93 -4.66 15.17
CA SER A 72 -3.69 -3.55 16.11
C SER A 72 -3.46 -3.98 17.55
N LYS A 73 -3.87 -5.18 17.94
CA LYS A 73 -3.57 -5.77 19.26
C LYS A 73 -2.08 -6.00 19.46
N ASP A 74 -1.34 -6.23 18.38
CA ASP A 74 0.10 -6.43 18.37
C ASP A 74 0.87 -5.24 17.75
N ARG A 75 0.27 -4.03 17.77
CA ARG A 75 0.80 -2.82 17.13
C ARG A 75 2.28 -2.58 17.44
N ASP A 76 2.66 -2.59 18.72
CA ASP A 76 4.03 -2.28 19.12
C ASP A 76 5.03 -3.33 18.63
N LYS A 77 4.62 -4.60 18.56
CA LYS A 77 5.45 -5.66 18.00
C LYS A 77 5.61 -5.50 16.50
N LEU A 78 4.52 -5.17 15.78
CA LEU A 78 4.53 -4.97 14.33
C LEU A 78 5.39 -3.77 13.93
N LEU A 79 5.32 -2.67 14.68
CA LEU A 79 6.15 -1.48 14.44
C LEU A 79 7.64 -1.71 14.71
N ASN A 80 8.00 -2.72 15.51
CA ASN A 80 9.37 -3.11 15.83
C ASN A 80 9.74 -4.48 15.21
N SER A 81 9.22 -4.77 14.03
CA SER A 81 9.45 -6.03 13.30
C SER A 81 9.75 -5.73 11.82
N PRO A 82 10.18 -6.74 11.02
CA PRO A 82 10.29 -6.63 9.57
C PRO A 82 9.00 -6.21 8.85
N LEU A 83 7.83 -6.38 9.50
CA LEU A 83 6.51 -6.10 8.93
C LEU A 83 6.04 -4.64 9.10
N ILE A 84 6.91 -3.73 9.57
CA ILE A 84 6.55 -2.33 9.84
C ILE A 84 5.93 -1.63 8.63
N ILE A 85 6.54 -1.76 7.45
CA ILE A 85 6.06 -1.13 6.21
C ILE A 85 4.68 -1.66 5.83
N ASP A 86 4.50 -2.98 5.90
CA ASP A 86 3.24 -3.63 5.59
C ASP A 86 2.12 -3.21 6.55
N TYR A 87 2.41 -3.17 7.83
CA TYR A 87 1.46 -2.74 8.85
C TYR A 87 1.04 -1.28 8.69
N LEU A 88 1.99 -0.38 8.40
CA LEU A 88 1.69 1.05 8.15
C LEU A 88 0.86 1.25 6.89
N ARG A 89 1.14 0.51 5.80
CA ARG A 89 0.33 0.55 4.56
C ARG A 89 -1.10 0.11 4.84
N LEU A 90 -1.27 -0.99 5.55
CA LEU A 90 -2.56 -1.54 5.92
C LEU A 90 -3.38 -0.52 6.72
N GLY A 91 -2.77 0.12 7.73
CA GLY A 91 -3.38 1.21 8.50
C GLY A 91 -3.76 2.41 7.63
N GLY A 92 -2.91 2.80 6.69
CA GLY A 92 -3.18 3.88 5.74
C GLY A 92 -4.42 3.60 4.88
N PHE A 93 -4.56 2.39 4.33
CA PHE A 93 -5.74 2.02 3.52
C PHE A 93 -7.01 1.86 4.35
N ALA A 94 -6.94 1.27 5.53
CA ALA A 94 -8.12 0.99 6.34
C ALA A 94 -8.68 2.23 7.06
N SER A 95 -7.80 3.06 7.63
CA SER A 95 -8.22 4.22 8.45
C SER A 95 -7.92 5.57 7.80
N ARG A 96 -7.23 5.61 6.66
CA ARG A 96 -6.70 6.84 6.03
C ARG A 96 -5.89 7.69 7.01
N ASP A 97 -5.16 7.03 7.91
CA ASP A 97 -4.37 7.67 8.94
C ASP A 97 -3.19 8.42 8.32
N GLN A 98 -3.26 9.75 8.36
CA GLN A 98 -2.26 10.63 7.79
C GLN A 98 -0.87 10.40 8.42
N ALA A 99 -0.79 10.11 9.70
CA ALA A 99 0.48 9.84 10.39
C ALA A 99 1.16 8.57 9.84
N ASN A 100 0.39 7.53 9.50
CA ASN A 100 0.93 6.34 8.85
C ASN A 100 1.45 6.64 7.43
N ILE A 101 0.76 7.51 6.68
CA ILE A 101 1.16 7.90 5.31
C ILE A 101 2.46 8.72 5.35
N GLU A 102 2.59 9.66 6.28
CA GLU A 102 3.80 10.45 6.48
C GLU A 102 4.99 9.57 6.86
N ARG A 103 4.80 8.67 7.81
CA ARG A 103 5.84 7.71 8.21
C ARG A 103 6.24 6.76 7.07
N LEU A 104 5.29 6.33 6.24
CA LEU A 104 5.59 5.56 5.03
C LEU A 104 6.41 6.37 4.03
N SER A 105 6.18 7.68 3.89
CA SER A 105 6.97 8.55 3.01
C SER A 105 8.43 8.61 3.44
N GLU A 106 8.71 8.63 4.75
CA GLU A 106 10.07 8.55 5.29
C GLU A 106 10.74 7.20 5.00
N LEU A 107 9.96 6.13 4.95
CA LEU A 107 10.43 4.76 4.71
C LEU A 107 10.46 4.39 3.21
N GLN A 108 10.16 5.31 2.31
CA GLN A 108 10.02 5.05 0.87
C GLN A 108 11.25 4.35 0.26
N ILE A 109 12.47 4.70 0.70
CA ILE A 109 13.71 4.10 0.20
C ILE A 109 13.82 2.60 0.47
N TYR A 110 13.03 2.05 1.40
CA TYR A 110 13.01 0.65 1.79
C TYR A 110 11.85 -0.14 1.13
N MET A 111 11.03 0.49 0.28
CA MET A 111 9.81 -0.11 -0.30
C MET A 111 10.03 -0.78 -1.65
N ASN A 112 11.08 -1.60 -1.83
CA ASN A 112 11.44 -2.17 -3.14
C ASN A 112 10.28 -2.93 -3.83
N ASN A 113 9.46 -3.67 -3.10
CA ASN A 113 8.38 -4.52 -3.65
C ASN A 113 6.96 -3.95 -3.44
N TYR A 114 6.82 -2.81 -2.75
CA TYR A 114 5.52 -2.32 -2.27
C TYR A 114 5.15 -0.93 -2.80
N GLN A 115 5.94 -0.39 -3.73
CA GLN A 115 5.79 0.97 -4.26
C GLN A 115 4.41 1.20 -4.88
N GLY A 116 3.86 0.20 -5.57
CA GLY A 116 2.55 0.30 -6.20
C GLY A 116 1.44 0.67 -5.23
N TRP A 117 1.31 -0.05 -4.13
CA TRP A 117 0.31 0.24 -3.11
C TRP A 117 0.57 1.57 -2.40
N PHE A 118 1.84 1.93 -2.19
CA PHE A 118 2.20 3.22 -1.60
C PHE A 118 1.77 4.40 -2.48
N TYR A 119 2.05 4.37 -3.78
CA TYR A 119 1.60 5.42 -4.71
C TYR A 119 0.08 5.53 -4.76
N LEU A 120 -0.63 4.40 -4.72
CA LEU A 120 -2.08 4.40 -4.68
C LEU A 120 -2.62 5.06 -3.41
N LEU A 121 -2.01 4.76 -2.26
CA LEU A 121 -2.34 5.36 -0.99
C LEU A 121 -2.08 6.87 -0.99
N GLN A 122 -0.94 7.31 -1.51
CA GLN A 122 -0.62 8.72 -1.68
C GLN A 122 -1.67 9.44 -2.56
N ALA A 123 -2.03 8.85 -3.70
CA ALA A 123 -3.04 9.42 -4.58
C ALA A 123 -4.38 9.62 -3.87
N GLN A 124 -4.79 8.68 -3.02
CA GLN A 124 -6.04 8.78 -2.27
C GLN A 124 -6.00 9.79 -1.11
N SER A 125 -4.80 10.15 -0.63
CA SER A 125 -4.60 11.09 0.49
C SER A 125 -4.49 12.55 0.04
N ILE A 126 -4.18 12.80 -1.23
CA ILE A 126 -4.00 14.15 -1.78
C ILE A 126 -5.38 14.79 -2.04
N SER A 127 -5.48 16.09 -1.79
CA SER A 127 -6.72 16.86 -2.01
C SER A 127 -7.13 16.84 -3.49
N LYS A 128 -8.44 16.91 -3.74
CA LYS A 128 -9.03 16.89 -5.11
C LYS A 128 -8.51 18.01 -6.02
N GLU A 129 -7.99 19.09 -5.45
CA GLU A 129 -7.45 20.24 -6.19
C GLU A 129 -6.13 19.93 -6.93
N LYS A 130 -5.48 18.81 -6.61
CA LYS A 130 -4.21 18.37 -7.24
C LYS A 130 -4.43 17.19 -8.20
N GLU A 131 -5.40 17.31 -9.09
CA GLU A 131 -5.81 16.26 -10.04
C GLU A 131 -4.67 15.63 -10.83
N SER A 132 -3.79 16.48 -11.41
CA SER A 132 -2.68 15.97 -12.24
C SER A 132 -1.71 15.10 -11.45
N ILE A 133 -1.43 15.47 -10.19
CA ILE A 133 -0.55 14.69 -9.30
C ILE A 133 -1.23 13.38 -8.92
N ASN A 134 -2.53 13.41 -8.60
CA ASN A 134 -3.28 12.20 -8.27
C ASN A 134 -3.28 11.21 -9.44
N ARG A 135 -3.53 11.68 -10.66
CA ARG A 135 -3.50 10.85 -11.87
C ARG A 135 -2.11 10.22 -12.08
N GLU A 136 -1.04 11.00 -11.97
CA GLU A 136 0.33 10.50 -12.12
C GLU A 136 0.64 9.41 -11.09
N LEU A 137 0.28 9.60 -9.84
CA LEU A 137 0.51 8.61 -8.77
C LEU A 137 -0.28 7.32 -9.00
N VAL A 138 -1.54 7.41 -9.45
CA VAL A 138 -2.33 6.21 -9.77
C VAL A 138 -1.74 5.47 -10.98
N MET A 139 -1.29 6.18 -12.02
CA MET A 139 -0.65 5.55 -13.17
C MET A 139 0.69 4.89 -12.78
N LYS A 140 1.49 5.52 -11.93
CA LYS A 140 2.68 4.88 -11.34
C LYS A 140 2.31 3.62 -10.56
N SER A 141 1.28 3.69 -9.72
CA SER A 141 0.78 2.53 -8.99
C SER A 141 0.40 1.39 -9.92
N HIS A 142 -0.37 1.70 -10.97
CA HIS A 142 -0.79 0.68 -11.95
C HIS A 142 0.40 0.03 -12.67
N GLY A 143 1.46 0.79 -12.97
CA GLY A 143 2.69 0.24 -13.56
C GLY A 143 3.33 -0.87 -12.72
N PHE A 144 3.18 -0.84 -11.39
CA PHE A 144 3.64 -1.87 -10.47
C PHE A 144 2.60 -2.98 -10.23
N LEU A 145 1.35 -2.60 -9.96
CA LEU A 145 0.31 -3.54 -9.52
C LEU A 145 -0.31 -4.32 -10.67
N ARG A 146 -0.48 -3.67 -11.83
CA ARG A 146 -1.10 -4.24 -13.05
C ARG A 146 -2.40 -4.98 -12.78
N ASN A 147 -3.24 -4.47 -11.88
CA ASN A 147 -4.49 -5.08 -11.47
C ASN A 147 -5.69 -4.16 -11.77
N SER A 148 -6.89 -4.74 -11.79
CA SER A 148 -8.14 -4.02 -12.04
C SER A 148 -8.41 -2.93 -11.00
N PHE A 149 -7.99 -3.14 -9.75
CA PHE A 149 -8.25 -2.20 -8.66
C PHE A 149 -7.54 -0.85 -8.86
N SER A 150 -6.28 -0.83 -9.29
CA SER A 150 -5.54 0.41 -9.51
C SER A 150 -6.14 1.26 -10.65
N LEU A 151 -6.54 0.63 -11.76
CA LEU A 151 -7.24 1.34 -12.85
C LEU A 151 -8.66 1.77 -12.44
N PHE A 152 -9.34 1.00 -11.60
CA PHE A 152 -10.64 1.41 -11.06
C PHE A 152 -10.52 2.69 -10.21
N VAL A 153 -9.45 2.85 -9.44
CA VAL A 153 -9.18 4.11 -8.71
C VAL A 153 -8.98 5.27 -9.68
N LEU A 154 -8.28 5.06 -10.81
CA LEU A 154 -8.16 6.07 -11.86
C LEU A 154 -9.54 6.44 -12.43
N MET A 155 -10.35 5.43 -12.76
CA MET A 155 -11.70 5.64 -13.29
C MET A 155 -12.57 6.45 -12.33
N GLN A 156 -12.48 6.21 -11.01
CA GLN A 156 -13.17 7.01 -10.00
C GLN A 156 -12.67 8.47 -9.96
N LEU A 157 -11.37 8.69 -10.11
CA LEU A 157 -10.81 10.05 -10.22
C LEU A 157 -11.37 10.77 -11.45
N GLU A 158 -11.37 10.14 -12.60
CA GLU A 158 -11.89 10.74 -13.83
C GLU A 158 -13.40 11.07 -13.71
N LEU A 159 -14.18 10.17 -13.10
CA LEU A 159 -15.60 10.43 -12.84
C LEU A 159 -15.81 11.64 -11.91
N ASN A 160 -15.03 11.74 -10.84
CA ASN A 160 -15.11 12.84 -9.87
C ASN A 160 -14.77 14.21 -10.49
N HIS A 161 -13.96 14.23 -11.54
CA HIS A 161 -13.59 15.43 -12.30
C HIS A 161 -14.49 15.71 -13.50
N GLY A 162 -15.52 14.88 -13.72
CA GLY A 162 -16.43 15.04 -14.85
C GLY A 162 -15.86 14.60 -16.20
N ASN A 163 -14.74 13.87 -16.22
CA ASN A 163 -14.09 13.38 -17.42
C ASN A 163 -14.78 12.10 -17.94
N PHE A 164 -16.08 12.19 -18.25
CA PHE A 164 -16.94 11.04 -18.56
C PHE A 164 -16.43 10.19 -19.74
N ASN A 165 -15.84 10.82 -20.77
CA ASN A 165 -15.25 10.08 -21.91
C ASN A 165 -14.13 9.16 -21.44
N LYS A 166 -13.27 9.64 -20.52
CA LYS A 166 -12.18 8.83 -19.96
C LYS A 166 -12.69 7.65 -19.12
N VAL A 167 -13.78 7.85 -18.38
CA VAL A 167 -14.45 6.77 -17.64
C VAL A 167 -14.88 5.66 -18.57
N ILE A 168 -15.50 6.03 -19.72
CA ILE A 168 -15.97 5.08 -20.73
C ILE A 168 -14.79 4.37 -21.43
N GLU A 169 -13.71 5.10 -21.74
CA GLU A 169 -12.49 4.55 -22.35
C GLU A 169 -11.78 3.52 -21.47
N LEU A 170 -11.72 3.77 -20.15
CA LEU A 170 -11.06 2.87 -19.18
C LEU A 170 -11.87 1.58 -18.91
N GLY A 171 -13.19 1.62 -19.06
CA GLY A 171 -14.07 0.52 -18.70
C GLY A 171 -13.68 -0.84 -19.28
N PRO A 172 -13.51 -0.96 -20.61
CA PRO A 172 -13.16 -2.24 -21.26
C PRO A 172 -11.83 -2.84 -20.76
N GLU A 173 -10.81 -2.01 -20.51
CA GLU A 173 -9.52 -2.46 -20.00
C GLU A 173 -9.65 -3.01 -18.59
N ILE A 174 -10.36 -2.29 -17.72
CA ILE A 174 -10.58 -2.74 -16.33
C ILE A 174 -11.40 -4.03 -16.31
N ILE A 175 -12.44 -4.15 -17.14
CA ILE A 175 -13.25 -5.37 -17.24
C ILE A 175 -12.38 -6.55 -17.70
N ASN A 176 -11.50 -6.37 -18.68
CA ASN A 176 -10.60 -7.43 -19.13
C ASN A 176 -9.65 -7.89 -18.01
N LEU A 177 -9.03 -6.98 -17.28
CA LEU A 177 -8.20 -7.33 -16.12
C LEU A 177 -9.02 -8.04 -15.06
N ALA A 178 -10.21 -7.54 -14.73
CA ALA A 178 -11.08 -8.14 -13.74
C ALA A 178 -11.55 -9.55 -14.12
N LEU A 179 -11.74 -9.84 -15.41
CA LEU A 179 -12.04 -11.19 -15.91
C LEU A 179 -10.85 -12.13 -15.69
N ILE A 180 -9.63 -11.69 -16.00
CA ILE A 180 -8.40 -12.45 -15.76
C ILE A 180 -8.21 -12.74 -14.27
N GLU A 181 -8.52 -11.78 -13.41
CA GLU A 181 -8.43 -11.90 -11.94
C GLU A 181 -9.57 -12.71 -11.31
N GLY A 182 -10.64 -13.00 -12.04
CA GLY A 182 -11.87 -13.59 -11.50
C GLY A 182 -12.64 -12.64 -10.57
N ASN A 183 -12.50 -11.31 -10.77
CA ASN A 183 -13.05 -10.26 -9.91
C ASN A 183 -14.41 -9.74 -10.42
N ALA A 184 -15.46 -10.52 -10.21
CA ALA A 184 -16.83 -10.16 -10.64
C ALA A 184 -17.32 -8.84 -10.01
N MET A 185 -16.87 -8.52 -8.79
CA MET A 185 -17.27 -7.27 -8.12
C MET A 185 -16.65 -6.05 -8.82
N ALA A 186 -15.41 -6.13 -9.31
CA ALA A 186 -14.80 -5.08 -10.12
C ALA A 186 -15.62 -4.84 -11.39
N ILE A 187 -16.03 -5.91 -12.10
CA ILE A 187 -16.87 -5.80 -13.31
C ILE A 187 -18.17 -5.06 -13.01
N ALA A 188 -18.88 -5.45 -11.95
CA ALA A 188 -20.13 -4.80 -11.55
C ALA A 188 -19.94 -3.30 -11.25
N LYS A 189 -18.87 -2.95 -10.50
CA LYS A 189 -18.56 -1.55 -10.15
C LYS A 189 -18.18 -0.73 -11.39
N VAL A 190 -17.40 -1.27 -12.30
CA VAL A 190 -17.01 -0.60 -13.56
C VAL A 190 -18.25 -0.30 -14.42
N ASN A 191 -19.14 -1.28 -14.59
CA ASN A 191 -20.37 -1.09 -15.35
C ASN A 191 -21.26 -0.01 -14.72
N LEU A 192 -21.35 0.06 -13.39
CA LEU A 192 -22.06 1.12 -12.68
C LEU A 192 -21.47 2.51 -12.97
N LEU A 193 -20.14 2.66 -12.91
CA LEU A 193 -19.48 3.94 -13.19
C LEU A 193 -19.62 4.35 -14.66
N MET A 194 -19.52 3.40 -15.59
CA MET A 194 -19.80 3.67 -17.01
C MET A 194 -21.24 4.12 -17.24
N GLY A 195 -22.22 3.45 -16.61
CA GLY A 195 -23.62 3.85 -16.65
C GLY A 195 -23.84 5.27 -16.14
N ASN A 196 -23.22 5.64 -15.02
CA ASN A 196 -23.25 7.00 -14.48
C ASN A 196 -22.61 8.01 -15.45
N ALA A 197 -21.50 7.66 -16.10
CA ALA A 197 -20.85 8.53 -17.07
C ALA A 197 -21.72 8.76 -18.33
N TYR A 198 -22.36 7.71 -18.83
CA TYR A 198 -23.31 7.84 -19.97
C TYR A 198 -24.53 8.70 -19.57
N ALA A 199 -25.08 8.50 -18.36
CA ALA A 199 -26.23 9.30 -17.91
C ALA A 199 -25.88 10.77 -17.72
N ALA A 200 -24.65 11.10 -17.38
CA ALA A 200 -24.21 12.48 -17.17
C ALA A 200 -23.90 13.22 -18.49
N GLN A 201 -23.79 12.52 -19.62
CA GLN A 201 -23.57 13.10 -20.96
C GLN A 201 -24.87 13.39 -21.73
N ASN A 202 -26.00 12.86 -21.25
CA ASN A 202 -27.33 13.09 -21.82
C ASN A 202 -28.09 14.19 -21.06
#